data_c3222a1e8cae606e80c3f2bb6196c8b2
#
_entry.id   c3222a1e8cae606e80c3f2bb6196c8b2
#
_cell.length_a   1.000
_cell.length_b   1.000
_cell.length_c   1.000
_cell.angle_alpha   90.00
_cell.angle_beta   90.00
_cell.angle_gamma   90.00
#
_symmetry.space_group_name_H-M   'P 1'
#
loop_
_entity.id
_entity.type
_entity.pdbx_description
1 polymer ?
#
loop_
_entity_poly.entity_id
_entity_poly.type
_entity_poly.pdbx_seq_one_letter_code
_entity_poly.pdbx_strand_id
1 'polypeptide(L)'
;MTMLEDRMAAADPIAPKIGQQPGPQTPPAPWPSAYPQGYAVVDVETTGLARDDRIISAAVYQLDAQGEVQDHWYTLVNPQRDPGPVWIHGLTSAVLADAPLFPDIVPELSRRLADRVLVAHNAMFDWSMIAREYARAAATAPVRQRLCTIALSKELRLPLPNHKLESLAAHYGVVQERAHHALDDARVLAEAFRPGLHRAARENVRLPLLNCQPLTEWSDAPAPRQHSSAAAYRPTTWRPSRKRPACPYPNPGRYEAGGRLVQGMRVAFSGDTSVDRELLEDRAIEAGLHVATSMSRVTSVLVTNDPDANTSKTAKAASYGTVVIDEAAFMQLLQDVEPAAPAPASG
;
A
#
# COMPACT_ATOMS: atom_id res chain seq x y z
N MET A 1 -33.11 66.34 51.59
CA MET A 1 -33.52 65.59 52.79
C MET A 1 -33.73 64.18 52.44
N THR A 2 -33.05 63.35 53.08
CA THR A 2 -33.08 61.92 53.38
C THR A 2 -32.04 61.07 52.62
N MET A 3 -31.01 60.76 53.35
CA MET A 3 -29.94 59.78 53.06
C MET A 3 -30.49 58.37 52.86
N LEU A 4 -29.92 57.64 51.90
CA LEU A 4 -29.97 56.18 51.86
C LEU A 4 -28.55 55.67 51.83
N GLU A 5 -28.16 55.04 52.93
CA GLU A 5 -26.86 54.42 53.16
C GLU A 5 -26.72 53.16 52.32
N ASP A 6 -25.65 53.15 51.55
CA ASP A 6 -25.22 52.01 50.70
C ASP A 6 -24.42 51.02 51.58
N ARG A 7 -24.98 49.85 51.75
CA ARG A 7 -24.29 48.71 52.41
C ARG A 7 -23.40 48.00 51.40
N MET A 8 -22.13 48.30 51.42
CA MET A 8 -21.11 47.47 50.78
C MET A 8 -20.98 46.16 51.55
N ALA A 9 -21.38 45.04 50.91
CA ALA A 9 -21.07 43.69 51.35
C ALA A 9 -19.63 43.37 50.93
N ALA A 10 -18.80 43.08 51.91
CA ALA A 10 -17.42 42.60 51.70
C ALA A 10 -17.44 41.22 51.10
N ALA A 11 -16.78 41.05 49.95
CA ALA A 11 -16.53 39.76 49.34
C ALA A 11 -15.34 39.10 50.03
N ASP A 12 -15.50 37.89 50.49
CA ASP A 12 -14.44 37.06 51.08
C ASP A 12 -13.37 36.78 50.01
N PRO A 13 -12.07 36.80 50.39
CA PRO A 13 -10.99 36.45 49.48
C PRO A 13 -10.98 34.92 49.18
N ILE A 14 -11.16 34.58 47.91
CA ILE A 14 -11.04 33.19 47.40
C ILE A 14 -9.59 32.74 47.64
N ALA A 15 -9.39 31.77 48.49
CA ALA A 15 -8.10 31.12 48.72
C ALA A 15 -7.61 30.46 47.44
N PRO A 16 -6.32 30.55 47.08
CA PRO A 16 -5.79 29.92 45.86
C PRO A 16 -5.90 28.40 46.03
N LYS A 17 -6.51 27.73 45.05
CA LYS A 17 -6.53 26.26 44.96
C LYS A 17 -5.08 25.80 44.83
N ILE A 18 -4.57 25.10 45.83
CA ILE A 18 -3.28 24.43 45.80
C ILE A 18 -3.27 23.50 44.59
N GLY A 19 -2.35 23.80 43.63
CA GLY A 19 -2.18 22.99 42.44
C GLY A 19 -1.89 21.55 42.82
N GLN A 20 -2.66 20.63 42.29
CA GLN A 20 -2.35 19.20 42.35
C GLN A 20 -0.96 19.02 41.72
N GLN A 21 -0.01 18.58 42.53
CA GLN A 21 1.28 18.16 42.03
C GLN A 21 1.06 17.01 41.05
N PRO A 22 1.70 17.02 39.87
CA PRO A 22 1.63 15.89 38.95
C PRO A 22 2.13 14.66 39.73
N GLY A 23 1.32 13.60 39.78
CA GLY A 23 1.69 12.34 40.36
C GLY A 23 3.02 11.81 39.76
N PRO A 24 3.70 10.87 40.45
CA PRO A 24 4.98 10.36 40.00
C PRO A 24 4.84 9.88 38.53
N GLN A 25 5.50 10.60 37.62
CA GLN A 25 5.55 10.19 36.22
C GLN A 25 6.38 8.91 36.18
N THR A 26 5.73 7.80 35.85
CA THR A 26 6.42 6.55 35.52
C THR A 26 7.44 6.87 34.42
N PRO A 27 8.74 6.56 34.61
CA PRO A 27 9.72 6.81 33.56
C PRO A 27 9.27 6.12 32.29
N PRO A 28 9.48 6.74 31.09
CA PRO A 28 9.10 6.13 29.84
C PRO A 28 9.75 4.75 29.72
N ALA A 29 8.97 3.77 29.27
CA ALA A 29 9.48 2.42 29.08
C ALA A 29 10.71 2.46 28.15
N PRO A 30 11.75 1.65 28.44
CA PRO A 30 12.94 1.62 27.61
C PRO A 30 12.57 1.19 26.19
N TRP A 31 13.31 1.73 25.20
CA TRP A 31 13.11 1.38 23.79
C TRP A 31 13.29 -0.13 23.59
N PRO A 32 12.39 -0.82 22.85
CA PRO A 32 12.47 -2.27 22.71
C PRO A 32 13.77 -2.69 21.98
N SER A 33 14.59 -3.49 22.64
CA SER A 33 15.87 -3.97 22.07
C SER A 33 15.70 -4.87 20.85
N ALA A 34 14.51 -5.43 20.65
CA ALA A 34 14.16 -6.24 19.49
C ALA A 34 13.83 -5.39 18.24
N TYR A 35 13.74 -4.05 18.38
CA TYR A 35 13.46 -3.20 17.24
C TYR A 35 14.72 -2.96 16.40
N PRO A 36 14.56 -2.77 15.07
CA PRO A 36 15.68 -2.46 14.17
C PRO A 36 16.45 -1.21 14.56
N GLN A 37 17.74 -1.19 14.22
CA GLN A 37 18.62 -0.05 14.50
C GLN A 37 18.48 1.08 13.48
N GLY A 38 17.74 0.88 12.40
CA GLY A 38 17.45 1.90 11.39
C GLY A 38 16.49 1.40 10.35
N TYR A 39 15.90 2.37 9.66
CA TYR A 39 14.90 2.12 8.64
C TYR A 39 15.25 2.90 7.37
N ALA A 40 14.88 2.33 6.22
CA ALA A 40 14.88 3.02 4.93
C ALA A 40 13.44 3.09 4.46
N VAL A 41 12.82 4.25 4.59
CA VAL A 41 11.47 4.51 4.06
C VAL A 41 11.59 4.76 2.58
N VAL A 42 10.92 3.95 1.78
CA VAL A 42 11.05 3.92 0.33
C VAL A 42 9.69 4.14 -0.31
N ASP A 43 9.70 4.86 -1.41
CA ASP A 43 8.61 4.92 -2.37
C ASP A 43 9.16 4.93 -3.79
N VAL A 44 8.52 4.24 -4.73
CA VAL A 44 8.93 4.18 -6.14
C VAL A 44 7.75 4.44 -7.07
N GLU A 45 7.98 5.26 -8.11
CA GLU A 45 7.08 5.33 -9.25
C GLU A 45 7.53 4.36 -10.33
N THR A 46 6.58 3.86 -11.09
CA THR A 46 6.83 2.78 -12.04
C THR A 46 6.07 2.98 -13.35
N THR A 47 6.54 2.34 -14.43
CA THR A 47 5.84 2.36 -15.71
C THR A 47 4.48 1.65 -15.69
N GLY A 48 4.19 0.91 -14.60
CA GLY A 48 2.96 0.17 -14.38
C GLY A 48 3.12 -0.84 -13.27
N LEU A 49 2.23 -1.81 -13.20
CA LEU A 49 2.14 -2.77 -12.11
C LEU A 49 2.47 -4.20 -12.53
N ALA A 50 2.76 -4.40 -13.82
CA ALA A 50 3.06 -5.71 -14.36
C ALA A 50 4.46 -6.20 -13.94
N ARG A 51 4.71 -7.48 -14.20
CA ARG A 51 5.98 -8.11 -13.85
C ARG A 51 7.18 -7.49 -14.54
N ASP A 52 7.02 -7.04 -15.78
CA ASP A 52 8.06 -6.47 -16.63
C ASP A 52 8.16 -4.94 -16.53
N ASP A 53 7.31 -4.32 -15.72
CA ASP A 53 7.38 -2.87 -15.50
C ASP A 53 8.68 -2.45 -14.78
N ARG A 54 9.02 -1.19 -14.98
CA ARG A 54 10.30 -0.61 -14.60
C ARG A 54 10.10 0.53 -13.59
N ILE A 55 11.06 0.74 -12.72
CA ILE A 55 11.12 1.93 -11.87
C ILE A 55 11.48 3.14 -12.72
N ILE A 56 10.75 4.27 -12.53
CA ILE A 56 10.98 5.56 -13.17
C ILE A 56 11.38 6.66 -12.20
N SER A 57 11.13 6.48 -10.92
CA SER A 57 11.74 7.29 -9.86
C SER A 57 11.83 6.49 -8.57
N ALA A 58 12.77 6.86 -7.72
CA ALA A 58 12.95 6.25 -6.41
C ALA A 58 13.30 7.32 -5.37
N ALA A 59 12.67 7.22 -4.21
CA ALA A 59 12.96 8.03 -3.04
C ALA A 59 13.28 7.15 -1.84
N VAL A 60 14.24 7.58 -1.03
CA VAL A 60 14.62 6.91 0.22
C VAL A 60 14.82 7.94 1.31
N TYR A 61 14.11 7.79 2.43
CA TYR A 61 14.39 8.48 3.67
C TYR A 61 15.06 7.51 4.64
N GLN A 62 16.26 7.83 5.07
CA GLN A 62 16.99 7.05 6.07
C GLN A 62 16.63 7.52 7.47
N LEU A 63 16.18 6.61 8.30
CA LEU A 63 15.78 6.89 9.68
C LEU A 63 16.65 6.09 10.65
N ASP A 64 16.87 6.66 11.82
CA ASP A 64 17.51 5.95 12.93
C ASP A 64 16.57 4.94 13.60
N ALA A 65 17.03 4.35 14.71
CA ALA A 65 16.25 3.37 15.48
C ALA A 65 14.95 3.93 16.06
N GLN A 66 14.87 5.23 16.31
CA GLN A 66 13.70 5.94 16.83
C GLN A 66 12.83 6.56 15.75
N GLY A 67 13.21 6.40 14.48
CA GLY A 67 12.46 6.93 13.35
C GLY A 67 12.75 8.40 13.04
N GLU A 68 13.86 8.97 13.58
CA GLU A 68 14.30 10.32 13.22
C GLU A 68 14.98 10.29 11.86
N VAL A 69 14.65 11.26 11.01
CA VAL A 69 15.23 11.38 9.67
C VAL A 69 16.71 11.77 9.79
N GLN A 70 17.58 10.95 9.22
CA GLN A 70 19.02 11.17 9.14
C GLN A 70 19.43 11.78 7.81
N ASP A 71 18.84 11.30 6.72
CA ASP A 71 19.16 11.72 5.36
C ASP A 71 18.02 11.31 4.41
N HIS A 72 17.99 11.92 3.23
CA HIS A 72 17.07 11.52 2.18
C HIS A 72 17.74 11.61 0.81
N TRP A 73 17.15 10.89 -0.14
CA TRP A 73 17.62 10.85 -1.52
C TRP A 73 16.47 10.61 -2.47
N TYR A 74 16.56 11.21 -3.64
CA TYR A 74 15.60 11.04 -4.71
C TYR A 74 16.31 11.04 -6.06
N THR A 75 15.84 10.22 -6.97
CA THR A 75 16.30 10.23 -8.36
C THR A 75 15.18 9.85 -9.32
N LEU A 76 15.28 10.37 -10.53
CA LEU A 76 14.59 9.83 -11.68
C LEU A 76 15.39 8.65 -12.23
N VAL A 77 14.70 7.76 -12.96
CA VAL A 77 15.32 6.61 -13.63
C VAL A 77 14.75 6.51 -15.05
N ASN A 78 15.62 6.40 -16.03
CA ASN A 78 15.21 6.16 -17.41
C ASN A 78 14.84 4.67 -17.56
N PRO A 79 13.57 4.33 -17.79
CA PRO A 79 13.14 2.94 -17.92
C PRO A 79 13.50 2.33 -19.28
N GLN A 80 14.00 3.13 -20.23
CA GLN A 80 14.25 2.76 -21.65
C GLN A 80 13.00 2.21 -22.34
N ARG A 81 11.83 2.69 -21.95
CA ARG A 81 10.52 2.32 -22.49
C ARG A 81 9.50 3.43 -22.21
N ASP A 82 8.28 3.25 -22.68
CA ASP A 82 7.17 4.12 -22.34
C ASP A 82 7.02 4.28 -20.81
N PRO A 83 6.93 5.50 -20.28
CA PRO A 83 6.81 5.75 -18.84
C PRO A 83 5.49 5.26 -18.23
N GLY A 84 4.52 4.88 -19.03
CA GLY A 84 3.23 4.40 -18.55
C GLY A 84 2.26 5.53 -18.19
N PRO A 85 1.58 5.45 -17.03
CA PRO A 85 0.49 6.35 -16.67
C PRO A 85 0.96 7.73 -16.22
N VAL A 86 1.44 8.55 -17.18
CA VAL A 86 1.96 9.92 -16.91
C VAL A 86 0.94 10.77 -16.13
N TRP A 87 -0.35 10.55 -16.31
CA TRP A 87 -1.41 11.26 -15.57
C TRP A 87 -1.44 10.94 -14.07
N ILE A 88 -0.76 9.87 -13.61
CA ILE A 88 -0.63 9.52 -12.20
C ILE A 88 0.62 10.20 -11.60
N HIS A 89 1.80 9.92 -12.16
CA HIS A 89 3.08 10.34 -11.59
C HIS A 89 3.69 11.59 -12.26
N GLY A 90 3.13 12.08 -13.37
CA GLY A 90 3.56 13.30 -14.05
C GLY A 90 4.88 13.18 -14.86
N LEU A 91 5.55 12.02 -14.87
CA LEU A 91 6.85 11.82 -15.49
C LEU A 91 6.69 11.42 -16.97
N THR A 92 7.02 12.33 -17.86
CA THR A 92 6.99 12.10 -19.31
C THR A 92 8.28 11.47 -19.82
N SER A 93 8.24 10.88 -21.04
CA SER A 93 9.44 10.37 -21.71
C SER A 93 10.52 11.45 -21.87
N ALA A 94 10.12 12.70 -22.11
CA ALA A 94 11.06 13.82 -22.24
C ALA A 94 11.79 14.13 -20.91
N VAL A 95 11.09 14.05 -19.79
CA VAL A 95 11.67 14.25 -18.44
C VAL A 95 12.64 13.12 -18.10
N LEU A 96 12.34 11.90 -18.53
CA LEU A 96 13.13 10.71 -18.20
C LEU A 96 14.29 10.45 -19.19
N ALA A 97 14.34 11.16 -20.32
CA ALA A 97 15.32 10.87 -21.37
C ALA A 97 16.77 10.95 -20.90
N ASP A 98 17.09 11.97 -20.10
CA ASP A 98 18.44 12.23 -19.58
C ASP A 98 18.64 11.67 -18.15
N ALA A 99 17.66 10.96 -17.60
CA ALA A 99 17.79 10.33 -16.28
C ALA A 99 18.75 9.12 -16.35
N PRO A 100 19.46 8.81 -15.25
CA PRO A 100 20.32 7.64 -15.17
C PRO A 100 19.54 6.36 -15.41
N LEU A 101 20.22 5.32 -15.88
CA LEU A 101 19.66 3.96 -15.92
C LEU A 101 19.66 3.37 -14.51
N PHE A 102 18.83 2.36 -14.27
CA PHE A 102 18.78 1.72 -12.96
C PHE A 102 20.15 1.16 -12.51
N PRO A 103 20.98 0.52 -13.36
CA PRO A 103 22.34 0.09 -12.97
C PRO A 103 23.22 1.23 -12.46
N ASP A 104 23.06 2.45 -12.98
CA ASP A 104 23.87 3.60 -12.57
C ASP A 104 23.56 4.06 -11.15
N ILE A 105 22.34 3.84 -10.69
CA ILE A 105 21.90 4.22 -9.34
C ILE A 105 22.08 3.11 -8.31
N VAL A 106 22.35 1.88 -8.72
CA VAL A 106 22.54 0.72 -7.82
C VAL A 106 23.54 0.99 -6.68
N PRO A 107 24.72 1.58 -6.90
CA PRO A 107 25.67 1.83 -5.81
C PRO A 107 25.08 2.75 -4.73
N GLU A 108 24.47 3.84 -5.12
CA GLU A 108 23.88 4.82 -4.19
C GLU A 108 22.64 4.26 -3.49
N LEU A 109 21.73 3.63 -4.24
CA LEU A 109 20.55 3.00 -3.67
C LEU A 109 20.96 1.88 -2.68
N SER A 110 21.98 1.08 -3.00
CA SER A 110 22.49 0.05 -2.10
C SER A 110 23.02 0.64 -0.79
N ARG A 111 23.78 1.73 -0.87
CA ARG A 111 24.29 2.44 0.31
C ARG A 111 23.15 2.95 1.21
N ARG A 112 22.04 3.38 0.61
CA ARG A 112 20.86 3.88 1.32
C ARG A 112 20.07 2.78 2.01
N LEU A 113 20.00 1.60 1.40
CA LEU A 113 19.22 0.46 1.89
C LEU A 113 20.00 -0.45 2.86
N ALA A 114 21.33 -0.43 2.82
CA ALA A 114 22.16 -1.34 3.60
C ALA A 114 21.93 -1.20 5.11
N ASP A 115 21.86 -2.36 5.79
CA ASP A 115 21.70 -2.49 7.24
C ASP A 115 20.44 -1.83 7.83
N ARG A 116 19.45 -1.57 6.99
CA ARG A 116 18.16 -0.98 7.38
C ARG A 116 17.00 -1.91 7.01
N VAL A 117 15.91 -1.79 7.76
CA VAL A 117 14.63 -2.39 7.37
C VAL A 117 13.99 -1.48 6.33
N LEU A 118 13.63 -2.04 5.17
CA LEU A 118 12.84 -1.33 4.18
C LEU A 118 11.44 -1.09 4.70
N VAL A 119 11.00 0.16 4.73
CA VAL A 119 9.63 0.55 5.12
C VAL A 119 8.94 1.16 3.91
N ALA A 120 7.76 0.68 3.56
CA ALA A 120 6.96 1.27 2.50
C ALA A 120 5.46 1.12 2.79
N HIS A 121 4.66 1.90 2.09
CA HIS A 121 3.21 1.79 2.17
C HIS A 121 2.72 0.80 1.13
N ASN A 122 2.42 -0.44 1.56
CA ASN A 122 2.31 -1.64 0.72
C ASN A 122 3.69 -2.18 0.28
N ALA A 123 4.56 -2.41 1.25
CA ALA A 123 5.98 -2.72 1.08
C ALA A 123 6.31 -3.94 0.19
N MET A 124 5.33 -4.80 -0.14
CA MET A 124 5.54 -5.88 -1.09
C MET A 124 5.72 -5.33 -2.51
N PHE A 125 4.98 -4.28 -2.87
CA PHE A 125 5.07 -3.66 -4.18
C PHE A 125 6.47 -3.07 -4.39
N ASP A 126 6.88 -2.12 -3.54
CA ASP A 126 8.17 -1.45 -3.65
C ASP A 126 9.34 -2.43 -3.61
N TRP A 127 9.29 -3.36 -2.64
CA TRP A 127 10.29 -4.41 -2.55
C TRP A 127 10.37 -5.25 -3.82
N SER A 128 9.24 -5.66 -4.39
CA SER A 128 9.24 -6.50 -5.59
C SER A 128 9.80 -5.77 -6.81
N MET A 129 9.51 -4.48 -6.95
CA MET A 129 10.05 -3.64 -8.02
C MET A 129 11.57 -3.46 -7.87
N ILE A 130 12.02 -3.11 -6.67
CA ILE A 130 13.45 -2.97 -6.36
C ILE A 130 14.19 -4.28 -6.61
N ALA A 131 13.70 -5.40 -6.08
CA ALA A 131 14.35 -6.70 -6.25
C ALA A 131 14.48 -7.11 -7.73
N ARG A 132 13.49 -6.83 -8.55
CA ARG A 132 13.52 -7.08 -10.02
C ARG A 132 14.54 -6.21 -10.73
N GLU A 133 14.58 -4.93 -10.42
CA GLU A 133 15.55 -4.01 -11.03
C GLU A 133 16.99 -4.37 -10.65
N TYR A 134 17.23 -4.74 -9.40
CA TYR A 134 18.54 -5.26 -8.98
C TYR A 134 18.92 -6.53 -9.76
N ALA A 135 18.00 -7.48 -9.89
CA ALA A 135 18.27 -8.69 -10.65
C ALA A 135 18.54 -8.44 -12.14
N ARG A 136 17.83 -7.47 -12.76
CA ARG A 136 18.13 -7.00 -14.14
C ARG A 136 19.51 -6.35 -14.26
N ALA A 137 19.93 -5.65 -13.22
CA ALA A 137 21.26 -5.05 -13.13
C ALA A 137 22.36 -6.05 -12.75
N ALA A 138 22.06 -7.35 -12.68
CA ALA A 138 22.97 -8.41 -12.19
C ALA A 138 23.55 -8.10 -10.80
N ALA A 139 22.78 -7.43 -9.95
CA ALA A 139 23.13 -7.03 -8.60
C ALA A 139 22.16 -7.65 -7.57
N THR A 140 22.55 -7.63 -6.30
CA THR A 140 21.74 -8.12 -5.19
C THR A 140 21.31 -6.97 -4.30
N ALA A 141 20.01 -6.80 -4.11
CA ALA A 141 19.49 -5.77 -3.22
C ALA A 141 19.87 -6.07 -1.76
N PRO A 142 20.49 -5.12 -1.02
CA PRO A 142 21.00 -5.36 0.34
C PRO A 142 19.88 -5.22 1.39
N VAL A 143 18.68 -5.72 1.11
CA VAL A 143 17.52 -5.65 1.99
C VAL A 143 17.23 -7.03 2.55
N ARG A 144 17.29 -7.17 3.88
CA ARG A 144 17.01 -8.44 4.56
C ARG A 144 15.57 -8.53 5.06
N GLN A 145 15.01 -7.40 5.47
CA GLN A 145 13.67 -7.33 6.03
C GLN A 145 12.92 -6.10 5.53
N ARG A 146 11.61 -6.22 5.48
CA ARG A 146 10.71 -5.10 5.19
C ARG A 146 9.61 -5.00 6.23
N LEU A 147 9.07 -3.80 6.39
CA LEU A 147 7.92 -3.46 7.18
C LEU A 147 6.90 -2.73 6.31
N CYS A 148 5.66 -3.23 6.30
CA CYS A 148 4.55 -2.57 5.64
C CYS A 148 3.80 -1.70 6.65
N THR A 149 3.65 -0.41 6.37
CA THR A 149 2.94 0.51 7.28
C THR A 149 1.44 0.22 7.34
N ILE A 150 0.85 -0.40 6.31
CA ILE A 150 -0.52 -0.94 6.38
C ILE A 150 -0.61 -2.05 7.43
N ALA A 151 0.36 -2.96 7.47
CA ALA A 151 0.40 -4.02 8.48
C ALA A 151 0.59 -3.43 9.89
N LEU A 152 1.49 -2.46 10.04
CA LEU A 152 1.71 -1.77 11.32
C LEU A 152 0.43 -1.05 11.79
N SER A 153 -0.27 -0.34 10.90
CA SER A 153 -1.53 0.33 11.21
C SER A 153 -2.59 -0.64 11.72
N LYS A 154 -2.62 -1.85 11.18
CA LYS A 154 -3.55 -2.92 11.62
C LYS A 154 -3.16 -3.49 12.98
N GLU A 155 -1.87 -3.74 13.22
CA GLU A 155 -1.38 -4.18 14.54
C GLU A 155 -1.70 -3.15 15.63
N LEU A 156 -1.53 -1.87 15.32
CA LEU A 156 -1.85 -0.74 16.20
C LEU A 156 -3.36 -0.46 16.29
N ARG A 157 -4.20 -1.14 15.50
CA ARG A 157 -5.65 -0.90 15.42
C ARG A 157 -5.99 0.57 15.25
N LEU A 158 -5.27 1.24 14.33
CA LEU A 158 -5.53 2.65 14.07
C LEU A 158 -6.96 2.84 13.53
N PRO A 159 -7.71 3.85 13.99
CA PRO A 159 -9.07 4.12 13.55
C PRO A 159 -9.07 4.82 12.18
N LEU A 160 -8.49 4.17 11.18
CA LEU A 160 -8.42 4.70 9.82
C LEU A 160 -9.69 4.35 9.02
N PRO A 161 -10.23 5.26 8.21
CA PRO A 161 -11.37 4.96 7.34
C PRO A 161 -11.01 3.93 6.26
N ASN A 162 -9.77 3.95 5.82
CA ASN A 162 -9.15 2.98 4.92
C ASN A 162 -7.64 2.93 5.17
N HIS A 163 -6.92 2.05 4.46
CA HIS A 163 -5.47 1.91 4.63
C HIS A 163 -4.67 2.57 3.51
N LYS A 164 -5.14 3.69 2.95
CA LYS A 164 -4.36 4.52 2.03
C LYS A 164 -3.34 5.38 2.78
N LEU A 165 -2.29 5.80 2.08
CA LEU A 165 -1.28 6.71 2.65
C LEU A 165 -1.90 8.02 3.14
N GLU A 166 -2.83 8.59 2.36
CA GLU A 166 -3.57 9.80 2.73
C GLU A 166 -4.29 9.67 4.09
N SER A 167 -4.92 8.52 4.34
CA SER A 167 -5.62 8.27 5.61
C SER A 167 -4.66 8.12 6.78
N LEU A 168 -3.50 7.49 6.54
CA LEU A 168 -2.45 7.37 7.54
C LEU A 168 -1.81 8.73 7.84
N ALA A 169 -1.52 9.51 6.81
CA ALA A 169 -1.00 10.88 6.90
C ALA A 169 -1.97 11.78 7.69
N ALA A 170 -3.24 11.80 7.32
CA ALA A 170 -4.27 12.56 8.01
C ALA A 170 -4.41 12.18 9.49
N HIS A 171 -4.32 10.87 9.82
CA HIS A 171 -4.38 10.39 11.20
C HIS A 171 -3.25 10.97 12.07
N TYR A 172 -2.07 11.15 11.50
CA TYR A 172 -0.91 11.72 12.20
C TYR A 172 -0.70 13.21 11.95
N GLY A 173 -1.61 13.87 11.23
CA GLY A 173 -1.55 15.31 10.95
C GLY A 173 -0.44 15.68 9.96
N VAL A 174 0.00 14.74 9.12
CA VAL A 174 1.00 14.97 8.08
C VAL A 174 0.31 15.46 6.80
N VAL A 175 0.83 16.53 6.22
CA VAL A 175 0.31 17.11 4.97
C VAL A 175 1.06 16.51 3.79
N GLN A 176 0.31 15.93 2.83
CA GLN A 176 0.82 15.49 1.54
C GLN A 176 0.67 16.63 0.54
N GLU A 177 1.78 17.08 -0.04
CA GLU A 177 1.80 18.22 -0.98
C GLU A 177 1.56 17.76 -2.41
N ARG A 178 2.14 16.63 -2.80
CA ARG A 178 2.07 16.07 -4.15
C ARG A 178 1.91 14.56 -4.11
N ALA A 179 0.67 14.08 -4.12
CA ALA A 179 0.37 12.66 -4.25
C ALA A 179 0.96 12.08 -5.55
N HIS A 180 1.44 10.85 -5.50
CA HIS A 180 2.09 10.14 -6.60
C HIS A 180 3.39 10.84 -7.09
N HIS A 181 4.11 11.40 -6.15
CA HIS A 181 5.48 11.87 -6.34
C HIS A 181 6.36 11.20 -5.30
N ALA A 182 7.19 10.26 -5.72
CA ALA A 182 7.93 9.37 -4.83
C ALA A 182 8.64 10.09 -3.67
N LEU A 183 9.24 11.28 -3.90
CA LEU A 183 9.90 12.04 -2.84
C LEU A 183 8.92 12.53 -1.78
N ASP A 184 7.75 13.04 -2.18
CA ASP A 184 6.75 13.54 -1.24
C ASP A 184 6.07 12.39 -0.50
N ASP A 185 5.74 11.31 -1.22
CA ASP A 185 5.11 10.13 -0.63
C ASP A 185 6.04 9.44 0.38
N ALA A 186 7.34 9.32 0.07
CA ALA A 186 8.34 8.82 1.02
C ALA A 186 8.53 9.75 2.23
N ARG A 187 8.48 11.09 2.04
CA ARG A 187 8.50 12.07 3.14
C ARG A 187 7.30 11.90 4.06
N VAL A 188 6.12 11.93 3.48
CA VAL A 188 4.85 11.75 4.20
C VAL A 188 4.84 10.44 4.97
N LEU A 189 5.32 9.37 4.33
CA LEU A 189 5.41 8.07 4.96
C LEU A 189 6.41 8.05 6.12
N ALA A 190 7.58 8.69 5.98
CA ALA A 190 8.59 8.79 7.03
C ALA A 190 8.05 9.55 8.26
N GLU A 191 7.38 10.69 8.02
CA GLU A 191 6.76 11.50 9.06
C GLU A 191 5.61 10.76 9.77
N ALA A 192 4.78 10.02 9.04
CA ALA A 192 3.68 9.23 9.60
C ALA A 192 4.17 7.93 10.28
N PHE A 193 5.26 7.33 9.81
CA PHE A 193 5.83 6.12 10.38
C PHE A 193 6.35 6.33 11.80
N ARG A 194 7.06 7.44 12.05
CA ARG A 194 7.67 7.75 13.34
C ARG A 194 6.69 7.69 14.52
N PRO A 195 5.57 8.43 14.55
CA PRO A 195 4.59 8.34 15.64
C PRO A 195 3.97 6.95 15.76
N GLY A 196 3.78 6.23 14.67
CA GLY A 196 3.34 4.84 14.66
C GLY A 196 4.36 3.91 15.34
N LEU A 197 5.64 4.06 15.02
CA LEU A 197 6.74 3.31 15.63
C LEU A 197 6.83 3.57 17.14
N HIS A 198 6.73 4.84 17.57
CA HIS A 198 6.72 5.21 18.99
C HIS A 198 5.49 4.65 19.72
N ARG A 199 4.33 4.64 19.07
CA ARG A 199 3.15 4.03 19.65
C ARG A 199 3.33 2.53 19.80
N ALA A 200 3.88 1.84 18.80
CA ALA A 200 4.20 0.43 18.86
C ALA A 200 5.16 0.11 20.02
N ALA A 201 6.19 0.93 20.22
CA ALA A 201 7.14 0.78 21.31
C ALA A 201 6.47 0.95 22.69
N ARG A 202 5.64 1.97 22.86
CA ARG A 202 4.90 2.19 24.14
C ARG A 202 3.91 1.06 24.46
N GLU A 203 3.25 0.52 23.45
CA GLU A 203 2.28 -0.56 23.57
C GLU A 203 2.93 -1.96 23.55
N ASN A 204 4.27 -2.01 23.46
CA ASN A 204 5.06 -3.24 23.33
C ASN A 204 4.58 -4.16 22.18
N VAL A 205 4.21 -3.56 21.07
CA VAL A 205 3.75 -4.27 19.88
C VAL A 205 4.96 -4.83 19.12
N ARG A 206 4.93 -6.11 18.79
CA ARG A 206 5.94 -6.69 17.89
C ARG A 206 5.76 -6.11 16.50
N LEU A 207 6.83 -5.52 15.93
CA LEU A 207 6.78 -4.99 14.57
C LEU A 207 6.50 -6.11 13.54
N PRO A 208 5.63 -5.88 12.55
CA PRO A 208 5.28 -6.85 11.50
C PRO A 208 6.38 -6.95 10.43
N LEU A 209 7.58 -7.39 10.85
CA LEU A 209 8.74 -7.57 10.00
C LEU A 209 8.61 -8.84 9.16
N LEU A 210 8.85 -8.71 7.86
CA LEU A 210 8.88 -9.84 6.93
C LEU A 210 10.26 -9.94 6.29
N ASN A 211 10.76 -11.17 6.15
CA ASN A 211 12.03 -11.41 5.48
C ASN A 211 11.90 -11.11 3.98
N CYS A 212 12.93 -10.51 3.43
CA CYS A 212 13.12 -10.31 2.01
C CYS A 212 14.05 -11.38 1.46
N GLN A 213 13.67 -11.98 0.34
CA GLN A 213 14.55 -12.85 -0.44
C GLN A 213 14.91 -12.09 -1.71
N PRO A 214 16.19 -11.71 -1.90
CA PRO A 214 16.61 -11.06 -3.13
C PRO A 214 16.46 -12.02 -4.30
N LEU A 215 16.09 -11.46 -5.45
CA LEU A 215 16.11 -12.21 -6.70
C LEU A 215 17.54 -12.26 -7.21
N THR A 216 18.03 -13.45 -7.51
CA THR A 216 19.39 -13.66 -8.03
C THR A 216 19.44 -13.63 -9.56
N GLU A 217 18.32 -13.95 -10.20
CA GLU A 217 18.18 -13.96 -11.65
C GLU A 217 16.81 -13.40 -12.03
N TRP A 218 16.78 -12.63 -13.09
CA TRP A 218 15.56 -12.08 -13.66
C TRP A 218 15.59 -12.24 -15.18
N SER A 219 14.48 -12.65 -15.76
CA SER A 219 14.26 -12.66 -17.18
C SER A 219 12.94 -11.97 -17.49
N ASP A 220 12.97 -11.01 -18.41
CA ASP A 220 11.76 -10.38 -18.95
C ASP A 220 11.00 -11.31 -19.90
N ALA A 221 11.61 -12.45 -20.26
CA ALA A 221 10.88 -13.49 -20.97
C ALA A 221 9.74 -14.00 -20.11
N PRO A 222 8.56 -14.27 -20.70
CA PRO A 222 7.47 -14.92 -19.96
C PRO A 222 8.02 -16.21 -19.35
N ALA A 223 7.74 -16.41 -18.06
CA ALA A 223 8.17 -17.62 -17.37
C ALA A 223 7.78 -18.83 -18.22
N PRO A 224 8.72 -19.78 -18.49
CA PRO A 224 8.35 -20.98 -19.22
C PRO A 224 7.14 -21.60 -18.52
N ARG A 225 6.06 -21.85 -19.27
CA ARG A 225 4.86 -22.49 -18.74
C ARG A 225 5.30 -23.81 -18.14
N GLN A 226 5.55 -23.87 -16.85
CA GLN A 226 5.68 -25.12 -16.15
C GLN A 226 4.28 -25.73 -16.18
N HIS A 227 4.09 -26.65 -17.12
CA HIS A 227 3.00 -27.62 -16.99
C HIS A 227 3.30 -28.40 -15.72
N SER A 228 2.84 -27.88 -14.59
CA SER A 228 2.79 -28.64 -13.38
C SER A 228 1.81 -29.75 -13.64
N SER A 229 2.34 -30.95 -13.92
CA SER A 229 1.57 -32.17 -13.76
C SER A 229 0.83 -32.04 -12.43
N ALA A 230 -0.46 -32.32 -12.47
CA ALA A 230 -1.40 -32.17 -11.36
C ALA A 230 -1.05 -33.10 -10.19
N ALA A 231 0.08 -32.85 -9.54
CA ALA A 231 0.52 -33.53 -8.32
C ALA A 231 0.76 -32.46 -7.26
N ALA A 232 -0.27 -32.25 -6.43
CA ALA A 232 -0.14 -31.84 -5.04
C ALA A 232 0.56 -30.50 -4.75
N TYR A 233 0.06 -29.35 -5.22
CA TYR A 233 0.18 -28.15 -4.41
C TYR A 233 -0.91 -28.20 -3.32
N ARG A 234 -0.54 -28.74 -2.16
CA ARG A 234 -1.27 -28.47 -0.91
C ARG A 234 -0.67 -27.18 -0.33
N PRO A 235 -1.42 -26.07 -0.27
CA PRO A 235 -0.96 -24.92 0.50
C PRO A 235 -0.91 -25.34 1.96
N THR A 236 0.29 -25.45 2.51
CA THR A 236 0.53 -25.83 3.92
C THR A 236 0.30 -24.68 4.90
N THR A 237 -0.26 -23.57 4.46
CA THR A 237 -0.68 -22.48 5.34
C THR A 237 -2.13 -22.12 5.03
N TRP A 238 -3.05 -22.69 5.82
CA TRP A 238 -4.40 -22.18 5.95
C TRP A 238 -4.29 -20.75 6.51
N ARG A 239 -4.35 -19.73 5.63
CA ARG A 239 -4.55 -18.37 6.07
C ARG A 239 -6.04 -18.18 6.34
N PRO A 240 -6.44 -17.69 7.54
CA PRO A 240 -7.84 -17.36 7.76
C PRO A 240 -8.27 -16.40 6.67
N SER A 241 -9.38 -16.70 5.99
CA SER A 241 -9.91 -15.83 4.94
C SER A 241 -10.16 -14.46 5.55
N ARG A 242 -9.45 -13.46 5.06
CA ARG A 242 -9.65 -12.07 5.46
C ARG A 242 -11.12 -11.74 5.24
N LYS A 243 -11.83 -11.31 6.29
CA LYS A 243 -13.18 -10.79 6.13
C LYS A 243 -13.09 -9.53 5.29
N ARG A 244 -13.46 -9.65 4.01
CA ARG A 244 -13.55 -8.48 3.14
C ARG A 244 -14.74 -7.64 3.57
N PRO A 245 -14.64 -6.29 3.50
CA PRO A 245 -15.80 -5.44 3.74
C PRO A 245 -16.90 -5.81 2.76
N ALA A 246 -18.15 -5.76 3.21
CA ALA A 246 -19.27 -5.93 2.32
C ALA A 246 -19.30 -4.78 1.30
N CYS A 247 -19.47 -5.10 0.01
CA CYS A 247 -19.64 -4.08 -1.00
C CYS A 247 -20.96 -3.33 -0.73
N PRO A 248 -20.93 -1.99 -0.60
CA PRO A 248 -22.14 -1.22 -0.29
C PRO A 248 -23.08 -1.06 -1.49
N TYR A 249 -22.63 -1.43 -2.69
CA TYR A 249 -23.36 -1.25 -3.93
C TYR A 249 -24.04 -2.56 -4.38
N PRO A 250 -25.26 -2.51 -4.90
CA PRO A 250 -25.90 -3.68 -5.51
C PRO A 250 -25.13 -4.10 -6.78
N ASN A 251 -25.14 -5.39 -7.09
CA ASN A 251 -24.52 -5.86 -8.33
C ASN A 251 -25.35 -5.41 -9.55
N PRO A 252 -24.80 -4.58 -10.44
CA PRO A 252 -25.52 -4.09 -11.63
C PRO A 252 -25.64 -5.14 -12.73
N GLY A 253 -24.93 -6.27 -12.63
CA GLY A 253 -24.98 -7.33 -13.63
C GLY A 253 -23.60 -7.76 -14.14
N ARG A 254 -23.58 -8.24 -15.38
CA ARG A 254 -22.37 -8.75 -16.03
C ARG A 254 -21.58 -7.62 -16.70
N TYR A 255 -20.30 -7.77 -16.70
CA TYR A 255 -19.41 -6.93 -17.52
C TYR A 255 -19.55 -7.32 -19.00
N GLU A 256 -19.67 -6.34 -19.88
CA GLU A 256 -19.67 -6.51 -21.32
C GLU A 256 -18.29 -6.14 -21.88
N ALA A 257 -17.75 -6.99 -22.76
CA ALA A 257 -16.41 -6.76 -23.32
C ALA A 257 -16.35 -5.41 -24.07
N GLY A 258 -15.36 -4.60 -23.71
CA GLY A 258 -15.20 -3.24 -24.23
C GLY A 258 -16.03 -2.16 -23.53
N GLY A 259 -16.86 -2.53 -22.54
CA GLY A 259 -17.57 -1.61 -21.68
C GLY A 259 -16.72 -1.15 -20.49
N ARG A 260 -17.36 -0.44 -19.55
CA ARG A 260 -16.79 0.00 -18.29
C ARG A 260 -17.16 -0.93 -17.14
N LEU A 261 -16.32 -0.97 -16.11
CA LEU A 261 -16.74 -1.56 -14.85
C LEU A 261 -17.68 -0.59 -14.13
N VAL A 262 -18.65 -1.14 -13.42
CA VAL A 262 -19.63 -0.36 -12.63
C VAL A 262 -19.52 -0.76 -11.17
N GLN A 263 -19.63 0.19 -10.25
CA GLN A 263 -19.62 -0.10 -8.81
C GLN A 263 -20.67 -1.17 -8.45
N GLY A 264 -20.27 -2.11 -7.59
CA GLY A 264 -21.09 -3.27 -7.24
C GLY A 264 -20.85 -4.50 -8.12
N MET A 265 -20.21 -4.38 -9.29
CA MET A 265 -19.86 -5.55 -10.11
C MET A 265 -19.00 -6.53 -9.32
N ARG A 266 -19.25 -7.83 -9.53
CA ARG A 266 -18.54 -8.91 -8.86
C ARG A 266 -17.36 -9.37 -9.68
N VAL A 267 -16.16 -9.20 -9.13
CA VAL A 267 -14.89 -9.57 -9.75
C VAL A 267 -14.32 -10.80 -9.06
N ALA A 268 -13.94 -11.80 -9.82
CA ALA A 268 -13.21 -12.97 -9.33
C ALA A 268 -11.81 -13.00 -9.95
N PHE A 269 -10.82 -13.43 -9.19
CA PHE A 269 -9.44 -13.59 -9.65
C PHE A 269 -9.07 -15.08 -9.70
N SER A 270 -8.31 -15.50 -10.73
CA SER A 270 -7.82 -16.86 -10.91
C SER A 270 -6.37 -16.88 -11.38
N GLY A 271 -5.66 -17.97 -11.07
CA GLY A 271 -4.26 -18.14 -11.49
C GLY A 271 -3.28 -17.22 -10.76
N ASP A 272 -2.06 -17.16 -11.24
CA ASP A 272 -1.03 -16.26 -10.74
C ASP A 272 -1.22 -14.87 -11.32
N THR A 273 -1.00 -13.87 -10.48
CA THR A 273 -1.06 -12.45 -10.84
C THR A 273 0.34 -11.87 -10.80
N SER A 274 0.66 -10.95 -11.70
CA SER A 274 1.94 -10.27 -11.75
C SER A 274 2.13 -9.30 -10.59
N VAL A 275 1.03 -8.71 -10.14
CA VAL A 275 0.93 -7.93 -8.90
C VAL A 275 0.43 -8.84 -7.78
N ASP A 276 0.80 -8.54 -6.54
CA ASP A 276 0.24 -9.24 -5.39
C ASP A 276 -1.29 -9.22 -5.46
N ARG A 277 -1.89 -10.40 -5.37
CA ARG A 277 -3.33 -10.55 -5.51
C ARG A 277 -4.11 -9.73 -4.48
N GLU A 278 -3.61 -9.64 -3.25
CA GLU A 278 -4.27 -8.87 -2.21
C GLU A 278 -4.35 -7.38 -2.59
N LEU A 279 -3.33 -6.88 -3.28
CA LEU A 279 -3.32 -5.50 -3.80
C LEU A 279 -4.37 -5.29 -4.90
N LEU A 280 -4.49 -6.22 -5.85
CA LEU A 280 -5.52 -6.15 -6.89
C LEU A 280 -6.93 -6.20 -6.29
N GLU A 281 -7.12 -7.05 -5.29
CA GLU A 281 -8.37 -7.18 -4.56
C GLU A 281 -8.70 -5.90 -3.78
N ASP A 282 -7.72 -5.30 -3.11
CA ASP A 282 -7.90 -4.05 -2.36
C ASP A 282 -8.26 -2.89 -3.31
N ARG A 283 -7.58 -2.78 -4.46
CA ARG A 283 -7.92 -1.77 -5.49
C ARG A 283 -9.32 -1.97 -6.08
N ALA A 284 -9.72 -3.21 -6.32
CA ALA A 284 -11.08 -3.50 -6.76
C ALA A 284 -12.12 -3.05 -5.72
N ILE A 285 -11.86 -3.30 -4.43
CA ILE A 285 -12.71 -2.86 -3.32
C ILE A 285 -12.75 -1.33 -3.22
N GLU A 286 -11.63 -0.66 -3.35
CA GLU A 286 -11.51 0.80 -3.32
C GLU A 286 -12.30 1.46 -4.47
N ALA A 287 -12.29 0.83 -5.65
CA ALA A 287 -13.08 1.26 -6.80
C ALA A 287 -14.60 0.97 -6.63
N GLY A 288 -15.01 0.36 -5.52
CA GLY A 288 -16.41 0.03 -5.24
C GLY A 288 -16.87 -1.30 -5.82
N LEU A 289 -15.95 -2.16 -6.25
CA LEU A 289 -16.28 -3.48 -6.78
C LEU A 289 -16.40 -4.53 -5.64
N HIS A 290 -17.13 -5.60 -5.91
CA HIS A 290 -17.27 -6.73 -4.99
C HIS A 290 -16.27 -7.83 -5.36
N VAL A 291 -15.24 -8.04 -4.56
CA VAL A 291 -14.28 -9.13 -4.78
C VAL A 291 -14.87 -10.46 -4.32
N ALA A 292 -15.09 -11.36 -5.27
CA ALA A 292 -15.67 -12.67 -5.04
C ALA A 292 -14.57 -13.73 -4.82
N THR A 293 -14.73 -14.58 -3.80
CA THR A 293 -13.81 -15.70 -3.53
C THR A 293 -14.02 -16.88 -4.48
N SER A 294 -15.22 -17.02 -5.04
CA SER A 294 -15.61 -18.10 -5.93
C SER A 294 -16.43 -17.57 -7.10
N MET A 295 -16.40 -18.32 -8.21
CA MET A 295 -17.24 -18.06 -9.39
C MET A 295 -18.68 -18.49 -9.14
N SER A 296 -19.60 -17.64 -9.56
CA SER A 296 -21.05 -17.91 -9.56
C SER A 296 -21.69 -17.29 -10.81
N ARG A 297 -22.98 -17.59 -11.05
CA ARG A 297 -23.71 -17.00 -12.20
C ARG A 297 -23.86 -15.49 -12.13
N VAL A 298 -23.69 -14.89 -10.96
CA VAL A 298 -23.74 -13.44 -10.72
C VAL A 298 -22.34 -12.80 -10.68
N THR A 299 -21.28 -13.55 -11.00
CA THR A 299 -19.94 -12.98 -11.17
C THR A 299 -19.92 -12.19 -12.47
N SER A 300 -19.52 -10.92 -12.40
CA SER A 300 -19.53 -9.98 -13.52
C SER A 300 -18.37 -10.20 -14.47
N VAL A 301 -17.17 -10.44 -13.92
CA VAL A 301 -15.92 -10.60 -14.68
C VAL A 301 -14.96 -11.54 -13.95
N LEU A 302 -14.21 -12.33 -14.70
CA LEU A 302 -13.06 -13.09 -14.21
C LEU A 302 -11.77 -12.46 -14.69
N VAL A 303 -10.85 -12.20 -13.76
CA VAL A 303 -9.52 -11.68 -14.06
C VAL A 303 -8.50 -12.81 -13.95
N THR A 304 -7.75 -13.06 -15.03
CA THR A 304 -6.69 -14.08 -15.05
C THR A 304 -5.70 -13.80 -16.20
N ASN A 305 -4.42 -13.99 -15.92
CA ASN A 305 -3.36 -13.90 -16.96
C ASN A 305 -3.21 -15.21 -17.76
N ASP A 306 -3.91 -16.27 -17.35
CA ASP A 306 -3.94 -17.55 -18.06
C ASP A 306 -5.40 -18.00 -18.25
N PRO A 307 -6.07 -17.48 -19.31
CA PRO A 307 -7.46 -17.81 -19.60
C PRO A 307 -7.66 -19.28 -20.00
N ASP A 308 -6.62 -19.93 -20.51
CA ASP A 308 -6.62 -21.32 -20.94
C ASP A 308 -6.29 -22.29 -19.79
N ALA A 309 -5.91 -21.76 -18.62
CA ALA A 309 -5.67 -22.60 -17.46
C ALA A 309 -6.93 -23.37 -17.07
N ASN A 310 -6.80 -24.68 -16.96
CA ASN A 310 -7.92 -25.55 -16.57
C ASN A 310 -8.18 -25.47 -15.06
N THR A 311 -8.54 -24.27 -14.58
CA THR A 311 -8.93 -24.05 -13.18
C THR A 311 -10.43 -24.20 -13.02
N SER A 312 -10.88 -24.47 -11.79
CA SER A 312 -12.32 -24.51 -11.49
C SER A 312 -13.02 -23.17 -11.78
N LYS A 313 -12.29 -22.05 -11.74
CA LYS A 313 -12.84 -20.72 -12.01
C LYS A 313 -12.96 -20.45 -13.51
N THR A 314 -11.95 -20.79 -14.32
CA THR A 314 -11.99 -20.62 -15.78
C THR A 314 -13.05 -21.53 -16.40
N ALA A 315 -13.16 -22.79 -15.95
CA ALA A 315 -14.22 -23.71 -16.37
C ALA A 315 -15.62 -23.16 -16.06
N LYS A 316 -15.83 -22.59 -14.86
CA LYS A 316 -17.10 -21.97 -14.50
C LYS A 316 -17.37 -20.69 -15.28
N ALA A 317 -16.35 -19.87 -15.55
CA ALA A 317 -16.50 -18.67 -16.38
C ALA A 317 -17.01 -19.03 -17.76
N ALA A 318 -16.40 -20.04 -18.40
CA ALA A 318 -16.85 -20.55 -19.69
C ALA A 318 -18.31 -21.07 -19.64
N SER A 319 -18.66 -21.85 -18.58
CA SER A 319 -20.00 -22.39 -18.44
C SER A 319 -21.08 -21.33 -18.16
N TYR A 320 -20.72 -20.24 -17.54
CA TYR A 320 -21.65 -19.14 -17.21
C TYR A 320 -21.65 -18.03 -18.26
N GLY A 321 -20.77 -18.07 -19.26
CA GLY A 321 -20.56 -16.99 -20.22
C GLY A 321 -20.05 -15.71 -19.56
N THR A 322 -19.25 -15.84 -18.50
CA THR A 322 -18.63 -14.70 -17.80
C THR A 322 -17.42 -14.24 -18.63
N VAL A 323 -17.33 -12.95 -18.91
CA VAL A 323 -16.19 -12.38 -19.62
C VAL A 323 -14.92 -12.59 -18.79
N VAL A 324 -13.85 -12.99 -19.48
CA VAL A 324 -12.51 -13.17 -18.93
C VAL A 324 -11.62 -12.07 -19.48
N ILE A 325 -10.92 -11.38 -18.61
CA ILE A 325 -9.93 -10.34 -18.98
C ILE A 325 -8.61 -10.65 -18.26
N ASP A 326 -7.52 -10.14 -18.82
CA ASP A 326 -6.23 -10.20 -18.16
C ASP A 326 -6.09 -9.09 -17.09
N GLU A 327 -5.03 -9.18 -16.31
CA GLU A 327 -4.72 -8.23 -15.25
C GLU A 327 -4.48 -6.81 -15.77
N ALA A 328 -3.82 -6.67 -16.95
CA ALA A 328 -3.53 -5.37 -17.53
C ALA A 328 -4.83 -4.65 -17.96
N ALA A 329 -5.72 -5.35 -18.65
CA ALA A 329 -7.04 -4.82 -19.00
C ALA A 329 -7.86 -4.46 -17.76
N PHE A 330 -7.83 -5.30 -16.71
CA PHE A 330 -8.51 -5.02 -15.46
C PHE A 330 -7.99 -3.75 -14.80
N MET A 331 -6.67 -3.55 -14.76
CA MET A 331 -6.07 -2.36 -14.18
C MET A 331 -6.40 -1.08 -14.95
N GLN A 332 -6.53 -1.16 -16.28
CA GLN A 332 -7.03 -0.03 -17.10
C GLN A 332 -8.48 0.29 -16.77
N LEU A 333 -9.33 -0.72 -16.68
CA LEU A 333 -10.75 -0.54 -16.37
C LEU A 333 -11.00 0.02 -14.95
N LEU A 334 -10.11 -0.28 -13.98
CA LEU A 334 -10.19 0.28 -12.63
C LEU A 334 -10.03 1.81 -12.58
N GLN A 335 -9.45 2.42 -13.59
CA GLN A 335 -9.23 3.87 -13.64
C GLN A 335 -10.51 4.65 -13.97
N ASP A 336 -11.50 3.98 -14.55
CA ASP A 336 -12.76 4.60 -15.04
C ASP A 336 -13.97 3.73 -14.68
N VAL A 337 -14.15 3.49 -13.38
CA VAL A 337 -15.30 2.72 -12.87
C VAL A 337 -16.50 3.64 -12.73
N GLU A 338 -17.58 3.30 -13.40
CA GLU A 338 -18.82 4.04 -13.31
C GLU A 338 -19.47 3.94 -11.93
N PRO A 339 -20.02 5.04 -11.38
CA PRO A 339 -20.80 5.00 -10.16
C PRO A 339 -22.00 4.05 -10.27
N ALA A 340 -22.35 3.38 -9.18
CA ALA A 340 -23.59 2.60 -9.11
C ALA A 340 -24.80 3.51 -9.36
N ALA A 341 -25.76 2.99 -10.11
CA ALA A 341 -27.06 3.67 -10.20
C ALA A 341 -27.67 3.84 -8.79
N PRO A 342 -28.29 4.99 -8.50
CA PRO A 342 -28.95 5.19 -7.22
C PRO A 342 -29.99 4.07 -7.00
N ALA A 343 -29.99 3.49 -5.79
CA ALA A 343 -30.98 2.49 -5.44
C ALA A 343 -32.40 3.07 -5.69
N PRO A 344 -33.30 2.31 -6.29
CA PRO A 344 -34.67 2.76 -6.44
C PRO A 344 -35.21 3.14 -5.06
N ALA A 345 -35.77 4.35 -4.95
CA ALA A 345 -36.37 4.81 -3.71
C ALA A 345 -37.41 3.74 -3.29
N SER A 346 -37.19 3.15 -2.12
CA SER A 346 -38.13 2.22 -1.52
C SER A 346 -39.46 2.97 -1.31
N GLY A 347 -40.43 2.71 -2.18
CA GLY A 347 -41.79 3.16 -2.05
C GLY A 347 -42.52 2.40 -0.93
#